data_6c2cc408ca524dca94c5dfc9ff75de4b
#
_entry.id   6c2cc408ca524dca94c5dfc9ff75de4b
#
_cell.length_a   1.000
_cell.length_b   1.000
_cell.length_c   1.000
_cell.angle_alpha   90.00
_cell.angle_beta   90.00
_cell.angle_gamma   90.00
#
_symmetry.space_group_name_H-M   'P 1'
#
loop_
_entity.id
_entity.type
_entity.pdbx_description
1 polymer ?
#
loop_
_entity_poly.entity_id
_entity_poly.type
_entity_poly.pdbx_seq_one_letter_code
_entity_poly.pdbx_strand_id
1 'polypeptide(L)'
;MPPFCVVRPWLAMCSLILLAGCASVRFPPDPPAAAFADGLSGDAIFARTLAAHGGDLRRYPGDINLSTDGQWFALIQKIQPVVTDSGFRIRSEERYRPRDGLYAVTHTGPEGSKHVVRTREGLAVSYNGVRTTDPVKLRATAMTNDAFRMFHYGPSFFLDRAATWIRLADAEEDNRNYYRLRATVRPGFGESKEDDVVLWIDREAARLFRIHMSLNGFETTVGAHVDTTFLEYRDVAGYLLPVRFHERVRAPLRIDAHTWWTTG
;
A
#
# COMPACT_ATOMS: atom_id res chain seq x y z
N MET A 1 -54.72 41.43 9.97
CA MET A 1 -53.60 40.97 10.81
C MET A 1 -53.18 39.61 10.27
N PRO A 2 -52.01 39.48 9.65
CA PRO A 2 -51.45 38.16 9.24
C PRO A 2 -50.68 37.52 10.42
N PRO A 3 -50.66 36.18 10.55
CA PRO A 3 -49.95 35.50 11.61
C PRO A 3 -48.43 35.44 11.34
N PHE A 4 -47.67 35.79 12.33
CA PHE A 4 -46.21 35.67 12.33
C PHE A 4 -45.80 34.18 12.32
N CYS A 5 -45.07 33.79 11.29
CA CYS A 5 -44.47 32.46 11.18
C CYS A 5 -43.18 32.44 12.03
N VAL A 6 -43.23 31.77 13.20
CA VAL A 6 -42.06 31.55 14.05
C VAL A 6 -41.24 30.40 13.44
N VAL A 7 -40.20 30.73 12.71
CA VAL A 7 -39.22 29.75 12.22
C VAL A 7 -38.40 29.24 13.41
N ARG A 8 -38.52 27.95 13.71
CA ARG A 8 -37.85 27.27 14.80
C ARG A 8 -36.32 27.25 14.57
N PRO A 9 -35.49 27.68 15.56
CA PRO A 9 -34.01 27.74 15.41
C PRO A 9 -33.30 26.37 15.41
N TRP A 10 -34.04 25.29 15.41
CA TRP A 10 -33.46 23.92 15.50
C TRP A 10 -32.85 23.39 14.20
N LEU A 11 -33.21 23.96 13.04
CA LEU A 11 -32.65 23.56 11.76
C LEU A 11 -31.23 24.12 11.49
N ALA A 12 -30.88 25.24 12.14
CA ALA A 12 -29.55 25.84 11.98
C ALA A 12 -28.44 25.10 12.78
N MET A 13 -28.83 24.42 13.87
CA MET A 13 -27.84 23.71 14.73
C MET A 13 -27.43 22.35 14.16
N CYS A 14 -28.28 21.69 13.37
CA CYS A 14 -27.92 20.44 12.70
C CYS A 14 -26.93 20.63 11.54
N SER A 15 -26.93 21.79 10.88
CA SER A 15 -26.02 22.07 9.75
C SER A 15 -24.57 22.38 10.19
N LEU A 16 -24.37 22.84 11.42
CA LEU A 16 -23.02 23.10 11.95
C LEU A 16 -22.28 21.81 12.41
N ILE A 17 -23.01 20.76 12.75
CA ILE A 17 -22.39 19.51 13.23
C ILE A 17 -21.83 18.69 12.06
N LEU A 18 -22.34 18.88 10.83
CA LEU A 18 -21.84 18.20 9.63
C LEU A 18 -20.54 18.77 9.06
N LEU A 19 -20.12 19.96 9.47
CA LEU A 19 -18.87 20.59 9.02
C LEU A 19 -17.66 20.27 9.91
N ALA A 20 -17.86 19.70 11.09
CA ALA A 20 -16.77 19.34 12.01
C ALA A 20 -16.12 17.97 11.71
N GLY A 21 -16.62 17.23 10.71
CA GLY A 21 -16.21 15.86 10.41
C GLY A 21 -15.06 15.67 9.42
N CYS A 22 -14.58 16.72 8.77
CA CYS A 22 -13.52 16.62 7.75
C CYS A 22 -12.21 17.30 8.16
N ALA A 23 -11.70 17.02 9.35
CA ALA A 23 -10.28 17.19 9.57
C ALA A 23 -9.59 16.06 8.80
N SER A 24 -9.17 16.31 7.57
CA SER A 24 -8.29 15.39 6.85
C SER A 24 -7.03 15.22 7.69
N VAL A 25 -6.86 14.04 8.27
CA VAL A 25 -5.63 13.73 9.00
C VAL A 25 -4.49 13.89 8.00
N ARG A 26 -3.62 14.89 8.26
CA ARG A 26 -2.47 15.18 7.40
C ARG A 26 -1.65 13.92 7.22
N PHE A 27 -1.36 13.59 5.98
CA PHE A 27 -0.45 12.51 5.63
C PHE A 27 0.74 13.06 4.84
N PRO A 28 1.97 12.68 5.18
CA PRO A 28 2.35 11.90 6.36
C PRO A 28 2.26 12.73 7.65
N PRO A 29 2.06 12.10 8.82
CA PRO A 29 2.01 12.82 10.10
C PRO A 29 3.38 13.40 10.46
N ASP A 30 3.38 14.49 11.22
CA ASP A 30 4.61 15.09 11.71
C ASP A 30 5.26 14.24 12.82
N PRO A 31 6.60 14.26 12.95
CA PRO A 31 7.27 13.59 14.06
C PRO A 31 6.96 14.32 15.38
N PRO A 32 6.99 13.60 16.52
CA PRO A 32 6.82 14.23 17.83
C PRO A 32 7.98 15.17 18.15
N ALA A 33 7.70 16.21 18.92
CA ALA A 33 8.71 17.18 19.34
C ALA A 33 9.69 16.63 20.40
N ALA A 34 9.31 15.55 21.12
CA ALA A 34 10.10 14.97 22.20
C ALA A 34 10.82 13.71 21.76
N ALA A 35 11.98 13.46 22.36
CA ALA A 35 12.70 12.19 22.22
C ALA A 35 11.94 11.03 22.86
N PHE A 36 12.14 9.81 22.34
CA PHE A 36 11.52 8.59 22.87
C PHE A 36 12.28 8.07 24.08
N ALA A 37 11.55 7.64 25.10
CA ALA A 37 12.13 7.17 26.37
C ALA A 37 13.04 5.92 26.21
N ASP A 38 12.76 5.07 25.21
CA ASP A 38 13.56 3.86 24.91
C ASP A 38 14.83 4.15 24.08
N GLY A 39 15.06 5.40 23.68
CA GLY A 39 16.24 5.81 22.92
C GLY A 39 16.38 5.22 21.52
N LEU A 40 15.39 4.47 21.03
CA LEU A 40 15.46 3.81 19.72
C LEU A 40 15.20 4.80 18.57
N SER A 41 16.15 4.88 17.65
CA SER A 41 15.97 5.64 16.40
C SER A 41 15.09 4.88 15.40
N GLY A 42 14.54 5.61 14.40
CA GLY A 42 13.79 5.00 13.31
C GLY A 42 14.63 3.98 12.52
N ASP A 43 15.89 4.31 12.25
CA ASP A 43 16.80 3.40 11.52
C ASP A 43 17.12 2.13 12.32
N ALA A 44 17.27 2.23 13.63
CA ALA A 44 17.49 1.06 14.49
C ALA A 44 16.26 0.13 14.52
N ILE A 45 15.05 0.69 14.56
CA ILE A 45 13.81 -0.08 14.49
C ILE A 45 13.68 -0.74 13.11
N PHE A 46 13.95 0.00 12.03
CA PHE A 46 13.91 -0.56 10.68
C PHE A 46 14.90 -1.71 10.49
N ALA A 47 16.14 -1.58 11.00
CA ALA A 47 17.12 -2.65 10.95
C ALA A 47 16.66 -3.93 11.67
N ARG A 48 16.00 -3.79 12.84
CA ARG A 48 15.37 -4.92 13.56
C ARG A 48 14.25 -5.56 12.73
N THR A 49 13.43 -4.74 12.10
CA THR A 49 12.33 -5.22 11.24
C THR A 49 12.87 -6.00 10.05
N LEU A 50 13.89 -5.47 9.39
CA LEU A 50 14.56 -6.17 8.29
C LEU A 50 15.11 -7.53 8.73
N ALA A 51 15.77 -7.59 9.88
CA ALA A 51 16.29 -8.85 10.44
C ALA A 51 15.16 -9.83 10.76
N ALA A 52 14.05 -9.38 11.36
CA ALA A 52 12.88 -10.21 11.66
C ALA A 52 12.18 -10.76 10.41
N HIS A 53 12.37 -10.12 9.26
CA HIS A 53 11.88 -10.60 7.96
C HIS A 53 12.87 -11.48 7.20
N GLY A 54 13.99 -11.91 7.82
CA GLY A 54 14.99 -12.75 7.20
C GLY A 54 16.11 -11.98 6.48
N GLY A 55 16.17 -10.65 6.65
CA GLY A 55 17.18 -9.80 6.06
C GLY A 55 16.83 -9.30 4.66
N ASP A 56 17.86 -9.02 3.86
CA ASP A 56 17.71 -8.46 2.51
C ASP A 56 17.27 -9.53 1.50
N LEU A 57 15.98 -9.59 1.21
CA LEU A 57 15.39 -10.52 0.23
C LEU A 57 16.02 -10.40 -1.16
N ARG A 58 16.59 -9.25 -1.54
CA ARG A 58 17.27 -9.06 -2.84
C ARG A 58 18.53 -9.94 -2.98
N ARG A 59 19.01 -10.54 -1.88
CA ARG A 59 20.12 -11.51 -1.89
C ARG A 59 19.66 -12.95 -2.13
N TYR A 60 18.35 -13.20 -2.11
CA TYR A 60 17.82 -14.53 -2.39
C TYR A 60 18.14 -14.93 -3.84
N PRO A 61 18.83 -16.08 -4.06
CA PRO A 61 19.32 -16.43 -5.38
C PRO A 61 18.28 -17.08 -6.29
N GLY A 62 17.19 -17.57 -5.70
CA GLY A 62 16.13 -18.31 -6.42
C GLY A 62 14.98 -17.44 -6.91
N ASP A 63 14.02 -18.12 -7.49
CA ASP A 63 12.72 -17.55 -7.84
C ASP A 63 11.74 -17.77 -6.68
N ILE A 64 10.86 -16.81 -6.47
CA ILE A 64 9.70 -16.93 -5.60
C ILE A 64 8.49 -16.96 -6.51
N ASN A 65 7.74 -18.04 -6.47
CA ASN A 65 6.51 -18.20 -7.22
C ASN A 65 5.34 -18.22 -6.26
N LEU A 66 4.28 -17.47 -6.57
CA LEU A 66 3.08 -17.32 -5.74
C LEU A 66 1.85 -17.45 -6.62
N SER A 67 0.88 -18.21 -6.15
CA SER A 67 -0.49 -18.15 -6.66
C SER A 67 -1.33 -17.39 -5.66
N THR A 68 -2.09 -16.41 -6.14
CA THR A 68 -2.93 -15.58 -5.28
C THR A 68 -4.35 -15.49 -5.80
N ASP A 69 -5.27 -15.28 -4.90
CA ASP A 69 -6.66 -14.92 -5.18
C ASP A 69 -7.00 -13.62 -4.46
N GLY A 70 -8.03 -12.93 -4.88
CA GLY A 70 -8.39 -11.66 -4.29
C GLY A 70 -9.81 -11.22 -4.56
N GLN A 71 -10.24 -10.23 -3.79
CA GLN A 71 -11.55 -9.63 -3.92
C GLN A 71 -11.45 -8.10 -3.90
N TRP A 72 -11.90 -7.48 -4.99
CA TRP A 72 -12.08 -6.04 -5.06
C TRP A 72 -13.44 -5.63 -4.48
N PHE A 73 -13.48 -4.59 -3.66
CA PHE A 73 -14.73 -4.01 -3.19
C PHE A 73 -15.41 -3.19 -4.30
N ALA A 74 -16.74 -3.26 -4.36
CA ALA A 74 -17.50 -2.70 -5.49
C ALA A 74 -17.32 -1.20 -5.69
N LEU A 75 -17.15 -0.43 -4.61
CA LEU A 75 -17.02 1.03 -4.71
C LEU A 75 -15.69 1.43 -5.35
N ILE A 76 -14.58 0.82 -4.94
CA ILE A 76 -13.27 1.16 -5.52
C ILE A 76 -13.19 0.80 -7.00
N GLN A 77 -13.84 -0.28 -7.44
CA GLN A 77 -13.91 -0.64 -8.85
C GLN A 77 -14.59 0.44 -9.69
N LYS A 78 -15.63 1.10 -9.14
CA LYS A 78 -16.35 2.17 -9.83
C LYS A 78 -15.57 3.48 -9.90
N ILE A 79 -14.84 3.83 -8.85
CA ILE A 79 -14.14 5.12 -8.77
C ILE A 79 -12.72 5.08 -9.35
N GLN A 80 -12.12 3.88 -9.41
CA GLN A 80 -10.76 3.65 -9.92
C GLN A 80 -10.70 2.45 -10.88
N PRO A 81 -11.51 2.42 -11.95
CA PRO A 81 -11.62 1.23 -12.81
C PRO A 81 -10.31 0.85 -13.50
N VAL A 82 -9.49 1.83 -13.89
CA VAL A 82 -8.20 1.57 -14.55
C VAL A 82 -7.15 1.06 -13.56
N VAL A 83 -7.15 1.55 -12.33
CA VAL A 83 -6.22 1.12 -11.27
C VAL A 83 -6.56 -0.27 -10.78
N THR A 84 -7.82 -0.54 -10.52
CA THR A 84 -8.28 -1.87 -10.07
C THR A 84 -8.16 -2.90 -11.17
N ASP A 85 -8.51 -2.52 -12.41
CA ASP A 85 -8.48 -3.39 -13.59
C ASP A 85 -9.14 -4.75 -13.32
N SER A 86 -10.27 -4.70 -12.58
CA SER A 86 -10.92 -5.86 -11.96
C SER A 86 -11.49 -6.86 -12.97
N GLY A 87 -11.67 -6.47 -14.23
CA GLY A 87 -12.00 -7.37 -15.32
C GLY A 87 -10.92 -8.43 -15.57
N PHE A 88 -9.67 -8.13 -15.21
CA PHE A 88 -8.51 -9.01 -15.39
C PHE A 88 -7.86 -9.43 -14.07
N ARG A 89 -7.99 -8.65 -12.98
CA ARG A 89 -7.19 -8.83 -11.77
C ARG A 89 -8.01 -9.42 -10.61
N ILE A 90 -8.37 -10.70 -10.71
CA ILE A 90 -9.02 -11.47 -9.63
C ILE A 90 -8.03 -12.48 -9.04
N ARG A 91 -7.34 -13.23 -9.91
CA ARG A 91 -6.31 -14.21 -9.53
C ARG A 91 -5.01 -13.84 -10.18
N SER A 92 -3.90 -14.29 -9.60
CA SER A 92 -2.59 -14.13 -10.23
C SER A 92 -1.66 -15.29 -9.98
N GLU A 93 -0.84 -15.56 -11.00
CA GLU A 93 0.35 -16.38 -10.93
C GLU A 93 1.54 -15.43 -11.05
N GLU A 94 2.35 -15.36 -9.99
CA GLU A 94 3.39 -14.37 -9.84
C GLU A 94 4.76 -15.03 -9.72
N ARG A 95 5.76 -14.42 -10.34
CA ARG A 95 7.15 -14.83 -10.28
C ARG A 95 8.02 -13.63 -9.93
N TYR A 96 8.70 -13.75 -8.82
CA TYR A 96 9.71 -12.79 -8.38
C TYR A 96 11.10 -13.38 -8.52
N ARG A 97 12.03 -12.61 -9.08
CA ARG A 97 13.47 -12.87 -9.02
C ARG A 97 14.11 -11.70 -8.30
N PRO A 98 14.21 -11.76 -6.96
CA PRO A 98 14.60 -10.61 -6.16
C PRO A 98 15.96 -10.05 -6.55
N ARG A 99 16.92 -10.91 -6.83
CA ARG A 99 18.28 -10.54 -7.21
C ARG A 99 18.34 -9.72 -8.50
N ASP A 100 17.49 -10.06 -9.47
CA ASP A 100 17.48 -9.40 -10.79
C ASP A 100 16.50 -8.22 -10.84
N GLY A 101 15.66 -8.08 -9.82
CA GLY A 101 14.60 -7.09 -9.79
C GLY A 101 13.45 -7.39 -10.76
N LEU A 102 13.35 -8.65 -11.24
CA LEU A 102 12.25 -9.10 -12.10
C LEU A 102 10.99 -9.35 -11.27
N TYR A 103 9.88 -8.86 -11.77
CA TYR A 103 8.53 -9.25 -11.37
C TYR A 103 7.70 -9.55 -12.62
N ALA A 104 7.27 -10.77 -12.76
CA ALA A 104 6.34 -11.20 -13.81
C ALA A 104 5.06 -11.70 -13.17
N VAL A 105 3.91 -11.30 -13.72
CA VAL A 105 2.61 -11.74 -13.22
C VAL A 105 1.64 -11.98 -14.36
N THR A 106 0.88 -13.06 -14.26
CA THR A 106 -0.30 -13.31 -15.08
C THR A 106 -1.53 -13.19 -14.19
N HIS A 107 -2.29 -12.14 -14.37
CA HIS A 107 -3.59 -11.98 -13.76
C HIS A 107 -4.67 -12.64 -14.62
N THR A 108 -5.71 -13.16 -13.98
CA THR A 108 -6.89 -13.74 -14.65
C THR A 108 -8.16 -13.20 -14.01
N GLY A 109 -9.12 -12.84 -14.83
CA GLY A 109 -10.43 -12.34 -14.43
C GLY A 109 -11.50 -12.65 -15.47
N PRO A 110 -12.73 -12.13 -15.30
CA PRO A 110 -13.86 -12.40 -16.19
C PRO A 110 -13.67 -11.92 -17.64
N GLU A 111 -12.81 -10.94 -17.89
CA GLU A 111 -12.50 -10.42 -19.22
C GLU A 111 -11.30 -11.10 -19.88
N GLY A 112 -10.65 -12.04 -19.17
CA GLY A 112 -9.52 -12.81 -19.69
C GLY A 112 -8.25 -12.68 -18.86
N SER A 113 -7.10 -12.59 -19.53
CA SER A 113 -5.80 -12.55 -18.89
C SER A 113 -5.07 -11.22 -19.15
N LYS A 114 -4.36 -10.75 -18.12
CA LYS A 114 -3.40 -9.66 -18.21
C LYS A 114 -2.03 -10.19 -17.80
N HIS A 115 -1.07 -10.08 -18.70
CA HIS A 115 0.31 -10.44 -18.41
C HIS A 115 1.18 -9.20 -18.28
N VAL A 116 1.98 -9.14 -17.22
CA VAL A 116 2.85 -8.02 -16.91
C VAL A 116 4.26 -8.54 -16.65
N VAL A 117 5.24 -7.88 -17.23
CA VAL A 117 6.67 -8.09 -16.91
C VAL A 117 7.27 -6.74 -16.55
N ARG A 118 7.75 -6.63 -15.32
CA ARG A 118 8.46 -5.47 -14.79
C ARG A 118 9.90 -5.85 -14.51
N THR A 119 10.82 -5.14 -15.14
CA THR A 119 12.26 -5.25 -14.91
C THR A 119 12.84 -3.90 -14.49
N ARG A 120 14.15 -3.81 -14.33
CA ARG A 120 14.83 -2.54 -14.08
C ARG A 120 14.79 -1.63 -15.32
N GLU A 121 14.75 -2.23 -16.51
CA GLU A 121 14.78 -1.52 -17.79
C GLU A 121 13.40 -1.04 -18.23
N GLY A 122 12.32 -1.65 -17.72
CA GLY A 122 10.99 -1.24 -18.13
C GLY A 122 9.83 -2.11 -17.76
N LEU A 123 8.70 -1.84 -18.40
CA LEU A 123 7.43 -2.48 -18.20
C LEU A 123 6.86 -2.96 -19.54
N ALA A 124 6.42 -4.21 -19.59
CA ALA A 124 5.64 -4.75 -20.70
C ALA A 124 4.30 -5.28 -20.18
N VAL A 125 3.21 -4.92 -20.85
CA VAL A 125 1.84 -5.33 -20.48
C VAL A 125 1.12 -5.85 -21.70
N SER A 126 0.44 -6.96 -21.56
CA SER A 126 -0.46 -7.50 -22.59
C SER A 126 -1.79 -7.92 -21.99
N TYR A 127 -2.86 -7.79 -22.74
CA TYR A 127 -4.21 -8.23 -22.44
C TYR A 127 -4.63 -9.27 -23.46
N ASN A 128 -5.02 -10.45 -23.02
CA ASN A 128 -5.38 -11.59 -23.89
C ASN A 128 -4.34 -11.85 -24.99
N GLY A 129 -3.05 -11.77 -24.61
CA GLY A 129 -1.92 -11.99 -25.52
C GLY A 129 -1.54 -10.77 -26.39
N VAL A 130 -2.34 -9.71 -26.42
CA VAL A 130 -2.07 -8.52 -27.24
C VAL A 130 -1.35 -7.46 -26.39
N ARG A 131 -0.15 -7.06 -26.80
CA ARG A 131 0.63 -6.01 -26.13
C ARG A 131 -0.10 -4.67 -26.21
N THR A 132 -0.25 -4.00 -25.05
CA THR A 132 -0.81 -2.65 -25.01
C THR A 132 0.27 -1.59 -25.12
N THR A 133 -0.07 -0.50 -25.82
CA THR A 133 0.70 0.75 -25.86
C THR A 133 -0.09 1.91 -25.26
N ASP A 134 -1.26 1.64 -24.68
CA ASP A 134 -2.09 2.63 -24.01
C ASP A 134 -1.34 3.21 -22.80
N PRO A 135 -0.98 4.50 -22.82
CA PRO A 135 -0.17 5.10 -21.77
C PRO A 135 -0.90 5.15 -20.43
N VAL A 136 -2.23 5.22 -20.41
CA VAL A 136 -3.02 5.24 -19.18
C VAL A 136 -2.94 3.88 -18.49
N LYS A 137 -3.14 2.78 -19.25
CA LYS A 137 -3.01 1.41 -18.73
C LYS A 137 -1.58 1.10 -18.28
N LEU A 138 -0.58 1.58 -19.02
CA LEU A 138 0.83 1.37 -18.66
C LEU A 138 1.17 2.08 -17.35
N ARG A 139 0.81 3.36 -17.17
CA ARG A 139 1.08 4.10 -15.91
C ARG A 139 0.36 3.49 -14.70
N ALA A 140 -0.93 3.20 -14.83
CA ALA A 140 -1.68 2.53 -13.76
C ALA A 140 -1.06 1.19 -13.38
N THR A 141 -0.64 0.39 -14.38
CA THR A 141 0.02 -0.89 -14.16
C THR A 141 1.39 -0.71 -13.50
N ALA A 142 2.19 0.28 -13.91
CA ALA A 142 3.48 0.56 -13.28
C ALA A 142 3.33 0.83 -11.78
N MET A 143 2.40 1.70 -11.41
CA MET A 143 2.12 2.03 -10.00
C MET A 143 1.64 0.83 -9.20
N THR A 144 0.65 0.10 -9.70
CA THR A 144 0.11 -1.07 -8.98
C THR A 144 1.13 -2.19 -8.86
N ASN A 145 1.95 -2.41 -9.88
CA ASN A 145 3.03 -3.41 -9.83
C ASN A 145 4.10 -3.07 -8.79
N ASP A 146 4.53 -1.81 -8.70
CA ASP A 146 5.50 -1.40 -7.70
C ASP A 146 4.93 -1.52 -6.28
N ALA A 147 3.63 -1.23 -6.08
CA ALA A 147 2.95 -1.46 -4.80
C ALA A 147 2.92 -2.96 -4.42
N PHE A 148 2.56 -3.86 -5.35
CA PHE A 148 2.56 -5.30 -5.09
C PHE A 148 3.96 -5.85 -4.82
N ARG A 149 4.96 -5.41 -5.57
CA ARG A 149 6.36 -5.75 -5.27
C ARG A 149 6.75 -5.34 -3.85
N MET A 150 6.37 -4.15 -3.42
CA MET A 150 6.61 -3.68 -2.05
C MET A 150 5.95 -4.59 -1.03
N PHE A 151 4.70 -5.03 -1.25
CA PHE A 151 4.02 -5.93 -0.31
C PHE A 151 4.81 -7.23 -0.12
N HIS A 152 5.26 -7.86 -1.20
CA HIS A 152 5.99 -9.12 -1.12
C HIS A 152 7.44 -8.98 -0.70
N TYR A 153 8.13 -7.90 -1.10
CA TYR A 153 9.50 -7.64 -0.67
C TYR A 153 9.59 -7.14 0.78
N GLY A 154 8.45 -6.62 1.32
CA GLY A 154 8.39 -6.09 2.67
C GLY A 154 9.47 -5.02 2.93
N PRO A 155 10.17 -5.09 4.08
CA PRO A 155 11.22 -4.11 4.40
C PRO A 155 12.34 -4.02 3.37
N SER A 156 12.64 -5.11 2.65
CA SER A 156 13.70 -5.13 1.64
C SER A 156 13.45 -4.20 0.45
N PHE A 157 12.18 -3.86 0.17
CA PHE A 157 11.83 -2.93 -0.89
C PHE A 157 12.41 -1.52 -0.67
N PHE A 158 12.60 -1.14 0.58
CA PHE A 158 13.00 0.21 0.96
C PHE A 158 14.50 0.43 1.07
N LEU A 159 15.32 -0.62 0.98
CA LEU A 159 16.76 -0.55 1.24
C LEU A 159 17.55 0.37 0.31
N ASP A 160 17.02 0.60 -0.90
CA ASP A 160 17.60 1.51 -1.90
C ASP A 160 16.69 2.70 -2.26
N ARG A 161 15.60 2.87 -1.52
CA ARG A 161 14.58 3.90 -1.80
C ARG A 161 14.38 4.89 -0.66
N ALA A 162 14.64 4.48 0.58
CA ALA A 162 14.49 5.32 1.77
C ALA A 162 15.86 5.58 2.38
N ALA A 163 16.28 6.84 2.43
CA ALA A 163 17.59 7.22 2.98
C ALA A 163 17.61 7.21 4.51
N THR A 164 16.50 7.54 5.16
CA THR A 164 16.40 7.69 6.61
C THR A 164 14.98 7.40 7.07
N TRP A 165 14.86 6.75 8.22
CA TRP A 165 13.58 6.49 8.88
C TRP A 165 13.38 7.40 10.07
N ILE A 166 12.36 8.25 9.99
CA ILE A 166 11.95 9.14 11.07
C ILE A 166 10.94 8.40 11.94
N ARG A 167 11.25 8.23 13.24
CA ARG A 167 10.29 7.65 14.17
C ARG A 167 9.17 8.65 14.47
N LEU A 168 7.94 8.20 14.34
CA LEU A 168 6.72 8.89 14.74
C LEU A 168 6.29 8.44 16.14
N ALA A 169 5.30 9.12 16.75
CA ALA A 169 4.68 8.63 17.96
C ALA A 169 4.17 7.20 17.76
N ASP A 170 4.40 6.33 18.74
CA ASP A 170 3.91 4.96 18.73
C ASP A 170 2.38 4.94 18.64
N ALA A 171 1.82 3.84 18.20
CA ALA A 171 0.38 3.65 18.08
C ALA A 171 -0.06 2.38 18.79
N GLU A 172 -1.31 2.37 19.24
CA GLU A 172 -1.99 1.20 19.74
C GLU A 172 -3.19 0.90 18.83
N GLU A 173 -3.37 -0.36 18.46
CA GLU A 173 -4.53 -0.87 17.72
C GLU A 173 -4.77 -2.31 18.16
N ASP A 174 -6.02 -2.65 18.51
CA ASP A 174 -6.44 -3.98 18.95
C ASP A 174 -5.59 -4.54 20.13
N ASN A 175 -5.30 -3.70 21.12
CA ASN A 175 -4.46 -3.99 22.28
C ASN A 175 -3.01 -4.40 21.94
N ARG A 176 -2.51 -4.01 20.78
CA ARG A 176 -1.12 -4.19 20.36
C ARG A 176 -0.44 -2.85 20.13
N ASN A 177 0.84 -2.79 20.48
CA ASN A 177 1.65 -1.60 20.33
C ASN A 177 2.52 -1.67 19.08
N TYR A 178 2.58 -0.56 18.35
CA TYR A 178 3.32 -0.46 17.10
C TYR A 178 4.29 0.72 17.12
N TYR A 179 5.51 0.48 16.69
CA TYR A 179 6.37 1.56 16.22
C TYR A 179 5.83 2.09 14.89
N ARG A 180 5.92 3.39 14.67
CA ARG A 180 5.62 3.98 13.38
C ARG A 180 6.86 4.69 12.83
N LEU A 181 7.22 4.34 11.60
CA LEU A 181 8.38 4.91 10.91
C LEU A 181 7.93 5.59 9.63
N ARG A 182 8.33 6.84 9.45
CA ARG A 182 8.08 7.61 8.24
C ARG A 182 9.34 7.69 7.40
N ALA A 183 9.20 7.57 6.08
CA ALA A 183 10.23 7.92 5.10
C ALA A 183 9.57 8.49 3.83
N THR A 184 10.36 9.27 3.07
CA THR A 184 10.08 9.55 1.67
C THR A 184 10.88 8.58 0.82
N VAL A 185 10.20 7.83 -0.05
CA VAL A 185 10.81 6.83 -0.95
C VAL A 185 11.09 7.44 -2.32
N ARG A 186 12.29 7.20 -2.84
CA ARG A 186 12.77 7.70 -4.14
C ARG A 186 13.49 6.58 -4.90
N PRO A 187 13.06 6.22 -6.12
CA PRO A 187 11.81 6.63 -6.77
C PRO A 187 10.58 6.16 -6.01
N GLY A 188 9.45 6.84 -6.19
CA GLY A 188 8.16 6.45 -5.65
C GLY A 188 7.56 5.25 -6.41
N PHE A 189 6.23 5.14 -6.40
CA PHE A 189 5.52 4.05 -7.08
C PHE A 189 5.18 4.44 -8.52
N GLY A 190 5.42 3.53 -9.46
CA GLY A 190 5.20 3.78 -10.87
C GLY A 190 6.09 4.86 -11.44
N GLU A 191 5.50 5.95 -11.93
CA GLU A 191 6.22 7.11 -12.48
C GLU A 191 6.40 8.25 -11.46
N SER A 192 6.01 8.04 -10.19
CA SER A 192 6.21 9.04 -9.15
C SER A 192 7.70 9.24 -8.87
N LYS A 193 8.12 10.51 -8.77
CA LYS A 193 9.50 10.84 -8.33
C LYS A 193 9.70 10.47 -6.87
N GLU A 194 8.68 10.66 -6.05
CA GLU A 194 8.70 10.35 -4.63
C GLU A 194 7.30 10.08 -4.09
N ASP A 195 7.23 9.23 -3.10
CA ASP A 195 6.04 8.95 -2.31
C ASP A 195 6.40 8.92 -0.83
N ASP A 196 5.45 9.29 0.03
CA ASP A 196 5.60 9.16 1.47
C ASP A 196 5.09 7.81 1.94
N VAL A 197 5.80 7.20 2.87
CA VAL A 197 5.40 5.94 3.51
C VAL A 197 5.48 6.05 5.03
N VAL A 198 4.56 5.38 5.71
CA VAL A 198 4.58 5.16 7.16
C VAL A 198 4.42 3.67 7.41
N LEU A 199 5.48 3.05 7.94
CA LEU A 199 5.47 1.65 8.37
C LEU A 199 4.94 1.55 9.79
N TRP A 200 4.05 0.60 10.02
CA TRP A 200 3.63 0.18 11.36
C TRP A 200 4.28 -1.16 11.66
N ILE A 201 5.03 -1.23 12.73
CA ILE A 201 5.88 -2.36 13.08
C ILE A 201 5.46 -2.85 14.46
N ASP A 202 5.06 -4.12 14.56
CA ASP A 202 4.75 -4.77 15.82
C ASP A 202 5.95 -4.70 16.76
N ARG A 203 5.75 -4.17 17.98
CA ARG A 203 6.85 -3.92 18.91
C ARG A 203 7.46 -5.19 19.48
N GLU A 204 6.68 -6.25 19.61
CA GLU A 204 7.14 -7.52 20.19
C GLU A 204 7.85 -8.38 19.13
N ALA A 205 7.18 -8.57 17.98
CA ALA A 205 7.67 -9.43 16.93
C ALA A 205 8.64 -8.72 15.96
N ALA A 206 8.76 -7.39 16.03
CA ALA A 206 9.48 -6.54 15.09
C ALA A 206 9.06 -6.75 13.62
N ARG A 207 7.84 -7.24 13.39
CA ARG A 207 7.31 -7.52 12.05
C ARG A 207 6.52 -6.34 11.52
N LEU A 208 6.62 -6.14 10.22
CA LEU A 208 5.82 -5.16 9.51
C LEU A 208 4.34 -5.55 9.59
N PHE A 209 3.52 -4.70 10.17
CA PHE A 209 2.08 -4.91 10.31
C PHE A 209 1.30 -4.19 9.21
N ARG A 210 1.70 -2.95 8.90
CA ARG A 210 0.98 -2.13 7.93
C ARG A 210 1.94 -1.19 7.21
N ILE A 211 1.68 -0.97 5.94
CA ILE A 211 2.28 0.12 5.16
C ILE A 211 1.17 1.10 4.82
N HIS A 212 1.35 2.36 5.19
CA HIS A 212 0.51 3.47 4.80
C HIS A 212 1.32 4.35 3.85
N MET A 213 0.80 4.66 2.65
CA MET A 213 1.57 5.29 1.58
C MET A 213 0.72 6.24 0.75
N SER A 214 1.37 7.26 0.16
CA SER A 214 0.80 8.04 -0.93
C SER A 214 0.89 7.26 -2.25
N LEU A 215 0.05 7.62 -3.21
CA LEU A 215 0.03 7.02 -4.55
C LEU A 215 0.05 8.14 -5.61
N ASN A 216 1.21 8.79 -5.78
CA ASN A 216 1.34 9.92 -6.70
C ASN A 216 1.72 9.53 -8.14
N GLY A 217 1.89 8.23 -8.41
CA GLY A 217 2.36 7.72 -9.70
C GLY A 217 1.30 7.60 -10.79
N PHE A 218 0.05 8.00 -10.52
CA PHE A 218 -1.03 7.98 -11.51
C PHE A 218 -1.99 9.14 -11.29
N GLU A 219 -2.51 9.74 -12.37
CA GLU A 219 -3.21 11.03 -12.34
C GLU A 219 -4.43 11.04 -11.40
N THR A 220 -5.21 9.94 -11.38
CA THR A 220 -6.44 9.87 -10.58
C THR A 220 -6.18 9.51 -9.12
N THR A 221 -4.94 9.22 -8.74
CA THR A 221 -4.53 8.87 -7.38
C THR A 221 -3.67 9.94 -6.71
N VAL A 222 -3.27 11.00 -7.42
CA VAL A 222 -2.49 12.10 -6.84
C VAL A 222 -3.22 12.70 -5.64
N GLY A 223 -2.51 12.79 -4.51
CA GLY A 223 -3.06 13.27 -3.24
C GLY A 223 -3.89 12.23 -2.46
N ALA A 224 -4.13 11.05 -3.04
CA ALA A 224 -4.69 9.94 -2.29
C ALA A 224 -3.60 9.25 -1.45
N HIS A 225 -4.03 8.66 -0.33
CA HIS A 225 -3.19 7.74 0.41
C HIS A 225 -3.98 6.51 0.85
N VAL A 226 -3.28 5.38 0.86
CA VAL A 226 -3.84 4.06 1.13
C VAL A 226 -3.05 3.37 2.23
N ASP A 227 -3.67 2.44 2.96
CA ASP A 227 -2.93 1.52 3.81
C ASP A 227 -3.17 0.06 3.40
N THR A 228 -2.13 -0.76 3.55
CA THR A 228 -2.18 -2.20 3.40
C THR A 228 -1.75 -2.85 4.70
N THR A 229 -2.66 -3.62 5.30
CA THR A 229 -2.42 -4.36 6.55
C THR A 229 -2.11 -5.81 6.21
N PHE A 230 -0.99 -6.31 6.72
CA PHE A 230 -0.56 -7.71 6.56
C PHE A 230 -1.12 -8.54 7.70
N LEU A 231 -1.97 -9.49 7.36
CA LEU A 231 -2.75 -10.28 8.35
C LEU A 231 -2.04 -11.59 8.71
N GLU A 232 -1.35 -12.19 7.73
CA GLU A 232 -0.67 -13.47 7.89
C GLU A 232 0.67 -13.46 7.18
N TYR A 233 1.64 -14.20 7.75
CA TYR A 233 2.97 -14.38 7.21
C TYR A 233 3.34 -15.87 7.13
N ARG A 234 4.13 -16.23 6.13
CA ARG A 234 4.73 -17.57 5.99
C ARG A 234 6.24 -17.43 5.86
N ASP A 235 6.96 -18.31 6.54
CA ASP A 235 8.40 -18.45 6.30
C ASP A 235 8.63 -19.23 4.99
N VAL A 236 9.43 -18.64 4.11
CA VAL A 236 9.87 -19.26 2.86
C VAL A 236 11.37 -19.11 2.78
N ALA A 237 12.08 -20.19 3.01
CA ALA A 237 13.56 -20.26 2.99
C ALA A 237 14.22 -19.21 3.92
N GLY A 238 13.65 -18.97 5.10
CA GLY A 238 14.13 -18.01 6.09
C GLY A 238 13.68 -16.57 5.88
N TYR A 239 12.82 -16.30 4.89
CA TYR A 239 12.24 -14.99 4.67
C TYR A 239 10.74 -15.00 5.01
N LEU A 240 10.27 -14.02 5.77
CA LEU A 240 8.85 -13.84 6.06
C LEU A 240 8.15 -13.12 4.91
N LEU A 241 7.32 -13.85 4.18
CA LEU A 241 6.49 -13.32 3.12
C LEU A 241 5.04 -13.16 3.60
N PRO A 242 4.38 -12.03 3.34
CA PRO A 242 2.96 -11.89 3.64
C PRO A 242 2.14 -12.77 2.70
N VAL A 243 1.20 -13.52 3.28
CA VAL A 243 0.31 -14.43 2.53
C VAL A 243 -1.14 -14.02 2.57
N ARG A 244 -1.47 -13.00 3.35
CA ARG A 244 -2.80 -12.40 3.39
C ARG A 244 -2.72 -10.94 3.78
N PHE A 245 -3.38 -10.08 3.02
CA PHE A 245 -3.42 -8.66 3.31
C PHE A 245 -4.71 -7.99 2.86
N HIS A 246 -5.01 -6.87 3.51
CA HIS A 246 -6.17 -6.04 3.27
C HIS A 246 -5.73 -4.60 2.99
N GLU A 247 -6.24 -4.04 1.91
CA GLU A 247 -5.93 -2.70 1.43
C GLU A 247 -7.14 -1.77 1.58
N ARG A 248 -6.89 -0.53 2.03
CA ARG A 248 -7.91 0.50 2.24
C ARG A 248 -7.44 1.83 1.70
N VAL A 249 -8.34 2.56 1.07
CA VAL A 249 -8.15 3.99 0.83
C VAL A 249 -8.41 4.74 2.15
N ARG A 250 -7.52 5.67 2.50
CA ARG A 250 -7.61 6.48 3.73
C ARG A 250 -8.02 7.92 3.45
N ALA A 251 -7.68 8.43 2.26
CA ALA A 251 -8.10 9.72 1.74
C ALA A 251 -8.09 9.69 0.20
N PRO A 252 -8.97 10.46 -0.46
CA PRO A 252 -9.94 11.40 0.13
C PRO A 252 -11.15 10.72 0.79
N LEU A 253 -11.40 9.45 0.49
CA LEU A 253 -12.50 8.64 1.05
C LEU A 253 -11.93 7.53 1.93
N ARG A 254 -12.66 7.12 2.96
CA ARG A 254 -12.32 5.96 3.79
C ARG A 254 -13.13 4.77 3.33
N ILE A 255 -12.54 3.91 2.52
CA ILE A 255 -13.20 2.74 1.94
C ILE A 255 -12.25 1.56 1.85
N ASP A 256 -12.80 0.36 1.96
CA ASP A 256 -12.08 -0.86 1.66
C ASP A 256 -11.82 -0.95 0.15
N ALA A 257 -10.62 -1.34 -0.22
CA ALA A 257 -10.20 -1.42 -1.61
C ALA A 257 -10.09 -2.88 -2.06
N HIS A 258 -9.29 -3.68 -1.37
CA HIS A 258 -8.94 -4.99 -1.84
C HIS A 258 -8.53 -5.93 -0.70
N THR A 259 -8.85 -7.21 -0.84
CA THR A 259 -8.33 -8.29 0.02
C THR A 259 -7.66 -9.34 -0.84
N TRP A 260 -6.45 -9.75 -0.43
CA TRP A 260 -5.66 -10.77 -1.09
C TRP A 260 -5.30 -11.90 -0.16
N TRP A 261 -5.14 -13.11 -0.73
CA TRP A 261 -4.56 -14.26 -0.04
C TRP A 261 -3.81 -15.16 -1.01
N THR A 262 -2.72 -15.74 -0.53
CA THR A 262 -1.92 -16.71 -1.28
C THR A 262 -2.61 -18.08 -1.25
N THR A 263 -2.70 -18.72 -2.40
CA THR A 263 -3.30 -20.06 -2.58
C THR A 263 -2.26 -21.14 -2.84
N GLY A 264 -1.04 -20.76 -3.26
CA GLY A 264 0.08 -21.68 -3.51
C GLY A 264 1.43 -21.01 -3.58
#